data_096c3609e8fc3db7373e1abf83463717
#
_entry.id   096c3609e8fc3db7373e1abf83463717
#
_cell.length_a   1.000
_cell.length_b   1.000
_cell.length_c   1.000
_cell.angle_alpha   90.00
_cell.angle_beta   90.00
_cell.angle_gamma   90.00
#
_symmetry.space_group_name_H-M   'P 1'
#
loop_
_entity.id
_entity.type
_entity.pdbx_description
1 polymer ?
#
loop_
_entity_poly.entity_id
_entity_poly.type
_entity_poly.pdbx_seq_one_letter_code
_entity_poly.pdbx_strand_id
1 'polypeptide(L)'
;MRTSLIALAAALISVTSAGAQTVVIVRHGEKVDTSSDPALSAAGEARAAALAAALRGAGVSTVIATPLKRTRSTAQPTAAAAGLTVTSIGFDGGQPIHVAAVAALARQAPATATVLVVGHSNTVPEIARALGDADPQPLTDCDFDRMTVIQLGAGAPKVVHARYGAPTSAC
;
A
#
# COMPACT_ATOMS: atom_id res chain seq x y z
N MET A 1 -17.31 59.14 34.53
CA MET A 1 -17.09 58.53 33.22
C MET A 1 -16.51 57.14 33.47
N ARG A 2 -17.27 56.06 33.21
CA ARG A 2 -16.82 54.69 33.36
C ARG A 2 -16.53 54.12 31.95
N THR A 3 -15.28 53.90 31.61
CA THR A 3 -14.84 53.30 30.35
C THR A 3 -14.88 51.77 30.51
N SER A 4 -15.84 51.14 29.85
CA SER A 4 -15.91 49.66 29.75
C SER A 4 -14.95 49.16 28.66
N LEU A 5 -13.94 48.42 29.05
CA LEU A 5 -13.07 47.67 28.13
C LEU A 5 -13.78 46.37 27.71
N ILE A 6 -14.17 46.27 26.45
CA ILE A 6 -14.66 45.05 25.84
C ILE A 6 -13.45 44.22 25.39
N ALA A 7 -13.17 43.12 26.07
CA ALA A 7 -12.14 42.18 25.65
C ALA A 7 -12.70 41.27 24.53
N LEU A 8 -12.16 41.44 23.32
CA LEU A 8 -12.47 40.61 22.17
C LEU A 8 -11.63 39.32 22.24
N ALA A 9 -12.25 38.21 22.65
CA ALA A 9 -11.63 36.89 22.65
C ALA A 9 -11.59 36.34 21.21
N ALA A 10 -10.42 36.36 20.59
CA ALA A 10 -10.20 35.72 19.30
C ALA A 10 -10.12 34.21 19.49
N ALA A 11 -11.15 33.46 19.09
CA ALA A 11 -11.14 32.02 19.02
C ALA A 11 -10.24 31.59 17.85
N LEU A 12 -9.08 31.03 18.16
CA LEU A 12 -8.21 30.37 17.19
C LEU A 12 -8.88 29.05 16.76
N ILE A 13 -9.53 29.06 15.61
CA ILE A 13 -10.00 27.84 14.96
C ILE A 13 -8.76 27.14 14.39
N SER A 14 -8.23 26.15 15.10
CA SER A 14 -7.22 25.23 14.58
C SER A 14 -7.86 24.39 13.49
N VAL A 15 -7.60 24.70 12.23
CA VAL A 15 -7.93 23.84 11.10
C VAL A 15 -6.95 22.67 11.14
N THR A 16 -7.33 21.59 11.82
CA THR A 16 -6.62 20.32 11.70
C THR A 16 -6.83 19.81 10.29
N SER A 17 -5.78 19.91 9.46
CA SER A 17 -5.76 19.21 8.17
C SER A 17 -5.96 17.71 8.47
N ALA A 18 -7.13 17.18 8.17
CA ALA A 18 -7.38 15.74 8.29
C ALA A 18 -6.49 15.03 7.26
N GLY A 19 -5.31 14.58 7.70
CA GLY A 19 -4.41 13.79 6.87
C GLY A 19 -5.16 12.54 6.39
N ALA A 20 -4.97 12.18 5.12
CA ALA A 20 -5.48 10.92 4.57
C ALA A 20 -4.34 9.90 4.55
N GLN A 21 -4.55 8.75 5.19
CA GLN A 21 -3.65 7.61 5.09
C GLN A 21 -3.65 7.10 3.65
N THR A 22 -2.48 6.79 3.10
CA THR A 22 -2.36 6.21 1.77
C THR A 22 -1.98 4.73 1.88
N VAL A 23 -2.72 3.85 1.22
CA VAL A 23 -2.35 2.44 1.08
C VAL A 23 -2.05 2.16 -0.40
N VAL A 24 -0.84 1.70 -0.66
CA VAL A 24 -0.38 1.29 -1.99
C VAL A 24 -0.35 -0.23 -2.04
N ILE A 25 -1.09 -0.82 -2.97
CA ILE A 25 -1.24 -2.27 -3.10
C ILE A 25 -0.71 -2.69 -4.46
N VAL A 26 0.23 -3.63 -4.47
CA VAL A 26 0.82 -4.18 -5.69
C VAL A 26 0.91 -5.70 -5.61
N ARG A 27 0.97 -6.35 -6.76
CA ARG A 27 1.37 -7.75 -6.87
C ARG A 27 2.89 -7.86 -6.78
N HIS A 28 3.41 -9.02 -6.31
CA HIS A 28 4.84 -9.33 -6.41
C HIS A 28 5.37 -9.22 -7.85
N GLY A 29 6.64 -8.94 -8.01
CA GLY A 29 7.32 -8.90 -9.32
C GLY A 29 7.39 -10.26 -10.02
N GLU A 30 7.88 -10.27 -11.24
CA GLU A 30 8.03 -11.44 -12.10
C GLU A 30 8.90 -12.51 -11.45
N LYS A 31 8.49 -13.75 -11.61
CA LYS A 31 9.14 -14.93 -11.02
C LYS A 31 10.20 -15.51 -11.98
N VAL A 32 11.25 -16.12 -11.42
CA VAL A 32 12.27 -16.82 -12.21
C VAL A 32 11.73 -18.12 -12.82
N ASP A 33 10.79 -18.80 -12.14
CA ASP A 33 10.21 -20.08 -12.53
C ASP A 33 8.81 -20.29 -11.91
N THR A 34 8.25 -21.49 -12.06
CA THR A 34 6.93 -21.88 -11.57
C THR A 34 6.97 -22.76 -10.31
N SER A 35 8.11 -22.80 -9.60
CA SER A 35 8.21 -23.55 -8.33
C SER A 35 7.25 -22.98 -7.26
N SER A 36 7.08 -23.67 -6.15
CA SER A 36 6.14 -23.27 -5.10
C SER A 36 6.49 -21.95 -4.43
N ASP A 37 7.79 -21.64 -4.26
CA ASP A 37 8.28 -20.38 -3.67
C ASP A 37 9.47 -19.82 -4.48
N PRO A 38 9.22 -19.40 -5.74
CA PRO A 38 10.27 -18.91 -6.63
C PRO A 38 10.81 -17.55 -6.16
N ALA A 39 12.08 -17.31 -6.48
CA ALA A 39 12.68 -15.98 -6.42
C ALA A 39 12.12 -15.05 -7.51
N LEU A 40 12.44 -13.77 -7.43
CA LEU A 40 12.21 -12.84 -8.53
C LEU A 40 13.16 -13.14 -9.69
N SER A 41 12.67 -12.93 -10.91
CA SER A 41 13.53 -12.85 -12.11
C SER A 41 14.23 -11.48 -12.14
N ALA A 42 15.17 -11.31 -13.07
CA ALA A 42 15.81 -10.01 -13.29
C ALA A 42 14.78 -8.89 -13.59
N ALA A 43 13.70 -9.19 -14.31
CA ALA A 43 12.60 -8.26 -14.54
C ALA A 43 11.85 -7.94 -13.23
N GLY A 44 11.60 -8.94 -12.38
CA GLY A 44 10.98 -8.76 -11.08
C GLY A 44 11.83 -7.94 -10.12
N GLU A 45 13.15 -8.13 -10.12
CA GLU A 45 14.08 -7.30 -9.34
C GLU A 45 14.10 -5.84 -9.81
N ALA A 46 14.12 -5.62 -11.13
CA ALA A 46 14.02 -4.28 -11.71
C ALA A 46 12.67 -3.62 -11.34
N ARG A 47 11.58 -4.39 -11.32
CA ARG A 47 10.26 -3.92 -10.87
C ARG A 47 10.24 -3.55 -9.40
N ALA A 48 10.86 -4.35 -8.53
CA ALA A 48 10.99 -4.02 -7.11
C ALA A 48 11.77 -2.72 -6.89
N ALA A 49 12.85 -2.51 -7.65
CA ALA A 49 13.60 -1.25 -7.64
C ALA A 49 12.75 -0.06 -8.14
N ALA A 50 11.97 -0.25 -9.21
CA ALA A 50 11.06 0.77 -9.74
C ALA A 50 9.96 1.14 -8.72
N LEU A 51 9.44 0.17 -7.96
CA LEU A 51 8.49 0.40 -6.87
C LEU A 51 9.10 1.29 -5.79
N ALA A 52 10.32 0.97 -5.35
CA ALA A 52 11.03 1.78 -4.36
C ALA A 52 11.29 3.21 -4.86
N ALA A 53 11.61 3.37 -6.16
CA ALA A 53 11.78 4.68 -6.77
C ALA A 53 10.47 5.47 -6.83
N ALA A 54 9.37 4.83 -7.20
CA ALA A 54 8.04 5.45 -7.26
C ALA A 54 7.53 5.90 -5.88
N LEU A 55 7.91 5.20 -4.82
CA LEU A 55 7.51 5.52 -3.43
C LEU A 55 8.53 6.37 -2.68
N ARG A 56 9.58 6.86 -3.35
CA ARG A 56 10.58 7.75 -2.73
C ARG A 56 9.92 9.03 -2.25
N GLY A 57 10.10 9.33 -0.95
CA GLY A 57 9.49 10.52 -0.35
C GLY A 57 7.99 10.41 -0.06
N ALA A 58 7.37 9.26 -0.31
CA ALA A 58 5.94 9.06 -0.05
C ALA A 58 5.60 8.87 1.44
N GLY A 59 6.55 8.93 2.36
CA GLY A 59 6.31 8.75 3.79
C GLY A 59 5.89 7.33 4.15
N VAL A 60 6.50 6.32 3.50
CA VAL A 60 6.22 4.91 3.82
C VAL A 60 6.62 4.63 5.26
N SER A 61 5.66 4.16 6.06
CA SER A 61 5.84 3.83 7.49
C SER A 61 5.59 2.36 7.80
N THR A 62 4.96 1.63 6.91
CA THR A 62 4.62 0.22 7.09
C THR A 62 4.72 -0.50 5.75
N VAL A 63 5.38 -1.66 5.76
CA VAL A 63 5.52 -2.52 4.58
C VAL A 63 5.04 -3.91 4.94
N ILE A 64 4.01 -4.39 4.24
CA ILE A 64 3.34 -5.67 4.48
C ILE A 64 3.54 -6.57 3.27
N ALA A 65 3.91 -7.82 3.50
CA ALA A 65 4.01 -8.85 2.46
C ALA A 65 3.59 -10.21 2.99
N THR A 66 3.46 -11.22 2.14
CA THR A 66 3.36 -12.61 2.58
C THR A 66 4.76 -13.17 2.92
N PRO A 67 4.88 -14.31 3.62
CA PRO A 67 6.17 -14.93 3.91
C PRO A 67 6.95 -15.41 2.68
N LEU A 68 6.31 -15.46 1.50
CA LEU A 68 6.89 -15.99 0.27
C LEU A 68 8.03 -15.10 -0.27
N LYS A 69 9.06 -15.71 -0.79
CA LYS A 69 10.26 -15.01 -1.30
C LYS A 69 9.91 -13.89 -2.26
N ARG A 70 9.08 -14.17 -3.27
CA ARG A 70 8.70 -13.20 -4.29
C ARG A 70 8.05 -11.93 -3.76
N THR A 71 7.17 -12.02 -2.76
CA THR A 71 6.52 -10.83 -2.16
C THR A 71 7.49 -10.07 -1.28
N ARG A 72 8.27 -10.77 -0.47
CA ARG A 72 9.28 -10.14 0.39
C ARG A 72 10.36 -9.43 -0.44
N SER A 73 10.88 -10.09 -1.49
CA SER A 73 11.89 -9.49 -2.37
C SER A 73 11.36 -8.27 -3.14
N THR A 74 10.06 -8.27 -3.52
CA THR A 74 9.43 -7.09 -4.13
C THR A 74 9.30 -5.93 -3.13
N ALA A 75 9.00 -6.22 -1.87
CA ALA A 75 8.82 -5.23 -0.82
C ALA A 75 10.15 -4.67 -0.27
N GLN A 76 11.21 -5.48 -0.27
CA GLN A 76 12.47 -5.21 0.43
C GLN A 76 13.17 -3.92 0.00
N PRO A 77 13.27 -3.53 -1.29
CA PRO A 77 13.93 -2.28 -1.67
C PRO A 77 13.22 -1.05 -1.10
N THR A 78 11.87 -1.06 -1.06
CA THR A 78 11.09 0.03 -0.44
C THR A 78 11.28 0.07 1.07
N ALA A 79 11.24 -1.08 1.73
CA ALA A 79 11.47 -1.18 3.17
C ALA A 79 12.86 -0.67 3.55
N ALA A 80 13.90 -1.10 2.82
CA ALA A 80 15.28 -0.66 3.05
C ALA A 80 15.44 0.86 2.86
N ALA A 81 14.85 1.43 1.81
CA ALA A 81 14.90 2.87 1.55
C ALA A 81 14.20 3.71 2.63
N ALA A 82 13.21 3.13 3.33
CA ALA A 82 12.50 3.77 4.43
C ALA A 82 13.07 3.43 5.82
N GLY A 83 14.12 2.61 5.92
CA GLY A 83 14.67 2.14 7.21
C GLY A 83 13.74 1.20 7.95
N LEU A 84 12.88 0.47 7.24
CA LEU A 84 11.85 -0.41 7.80
C LEU A 84 12.18 -1.89 7.58
N THR A 85 11.50 -2.74 8.34
CA THR A 85 11.42 -4.18 8.09
C THR A 85 10.10 -4.54 7.44
N VAL A 86 10.10 -5.61 6.63
CA VAL A 86 8.88 -6.13 6.02
C VAL A 86 8.11 -6.96 7.05
N THR A 87 6.88 -6.55 7.36
CA THR A 87 5.96 -7.34 8.20
C THR A 87 5.31 -8.43 7.36
N SER A 88 5.48 -9.69 7.77
CA SER A 88 4.91 -10.82 7.05
C SER A 88 3.59 -11.28 7.65
N ILE A 89 2.54 -11.40 6.81
CA ILE A 89 1.25 -11.98 7.16
C ILE A 89 1.03 -13.22 6.29
N GLY A 90 0.94 -14.39 6.92
CA GLY A 90 0.72 -15.67 6.26
C GLY A 90 -0.73 -15.92 5.85
N PHE A 91 -1.00 -17.16 5.43
CA PHE A 91 -2.33 -17.62 5.04
C PHE A 91 -2.96 -18.54 6.08
N ASP A 92 -2.52 -18.47 7.33
CA ASP A 92 -3.09 -19.25 8.41
C ASP A 92 -4.59 -18.91 8.55
N GLY A 93 -5.44 -19.93 8.42
CA GLY A 93 -6.89 -19.73 8.37
C GLY A 93 -7.46 -19.38 6.98
N GLY A 94 -6.63 -19.38 5.93
CA GLY A 94 -7.06 -19.18 4.54
C GLY A 94 -7.07 -17.73 4.06
N GLN A 95 -7.39 -17.56 2.78
CA GLN A 95 -7.32 -16.24 2.11
C GLN A 95 -8.21 -15.17 2.75
N PRO A 96 -9.47 -15.42 3.16
CA PRO A 96 -10.30 -14.37 3.79
C PRO A 96 -9.70 -13.84 5.09
N ILE A 97 -9.09 -14.71 5.91
CA ILE A 97 -8.43 -14.32 7.17
C ILE A 97 -7.18 -13.48 6.86
N HIS A 98 -6.37 -13.92 5.90
CA HIS A 98 -5.22 -13.15 5.42
C HIS A 98 -5.62 -11.74 4.96
N VAL A 99 -6.63 -11.63 4.09
CA VAL A 99 -7.12 -10.34 3.57
C VAL A 99 -7.57 -9.42 4.70
N ALA A 100 -8.35 -9.95 5.65
CA ALA A 100 -8.82 -9.19 6.81
C ALA A 100 -7.65 -8.71 7.69
N ALA A 101 -6.66 -9.56 7.95
CA ALA A 101 -5.48 -9.23 8.75
C ALA A 101 -4.62 -8.14 8.09
N VAL A 102 -4.38 -8.25 6.77
CA VAL A 102 -3.65 -7.22 6.01
C VAL A 102 -4.38 -5.89 6.04
N ALA A 103 -5.69 -5.88 5.79
CA ALA A 103 -6.49 -4.66 5.80
C ALA A 103 -6.56 -4.02 7.20
N ALA A 104 -6.66 -4.83 8.26
CA ALA A 104 -6.65 -4.35 9.64
C ALA A 104 -5.30 -3.70 10.00
N LEU A 105 -4.18 -4.38 9.68
CA LEU A 105 -2.84 -3.83 9.94
C LEU A 105 -2.59 -2.56 9.13
N ALA A 106 -3.01 -2.52 7.87
CA ALA A 106 -2.87 -1.31 7.05
C ALA A 106 -3.58 -0.11 7.70
N ARG A 107 -4.80 -0.29 8.23
CA ARG A 107 -5.56 0.78 8.89
C ARG A 107 -4.98 1.26 10.23
N GLN A 108 -4.07 0.50 10.83
CA GLN A 108 -3.42 0.88 12.10
C GLN A 108 -2.29 1.90 11.92
N ALA A 109 -1.80 2.09 10.69
CA ALA A 109 -0.77 3.08 10.42
C ALA A 109 -1.30 4.52 10.64
N PRO A 110 -0.42 5.49 10.95
CA PRO A 110 -0.83 6.88 11.17
C PRO A 110 -1.63 7.46 9.99
N ALA A 111 -2.54 8.40 10.28
CA ALA A 111 -3.45 8.99 9.30
C ALA A 111 -2.76 9.76 8.14
N THR A 112 -1.47 10.10 8.28
CA THR A 112 -0.70 10.79 7.24
C THR A 112 0.34 9.88 6.58
N ALA A 113 0.38 8.61 6.98
CA ALA A 113 1.40 7.66 6.55
C ALA A 113 1.03 6.96 5.23
N THR A 114 2.03 6.45 4.55
CA THR A 114 1.86 5.52 3.44
C THR A 114 2.18 4.09 3.89
N VAL A 115 1.29 3.17 3.55
CA VAL A 115 1.46 1.72 3.76
C VAL A 115 1.69 1.06 2.40
N LEU A 116 2.74 0.26 2.28
CA LEU A 116 2.92 -0.61 1.11
C LEU A 116 2.44 -2.02 1.45
N VAL A 117 1.60 -2.57 0.58
CA VAL A 117 1.15 -3.97 0.62
C VAL A 117 1.59 -4.68 -0.66
N VAL A 118 2.34 -5.77 -0.52
CA VAL A 118 2.75 -6.62 -1.64
C VAL A 118 2.08 -7.98 -1.52
N GLY A 119 1.16 -8.26 -2.43
CA GLY A 119 0.34 -9.47 -2.46
C GLY A 119 0.51 -10.30 -3.74
N HIS A 120 -0.56 -11.02 -4.09
CA HIS A 120 -0.65 -11.93 -5.23
C HIS A 120 -1.83 -11.56 -6.13
N SER A 121 -1.91 -12.13 -7.34
CA SER A 121 -2.99 -11.85 -8.29
C SER A 121 -4.38 -12.06 -7.70
N ASN A 122 -4.55 -13.05 -6.83
CA ASN A 122 -5.81 -13.38 -6.17
C ASN A 122 -6.07 -12.56 -4.88
N THR A 123 -5.05 -12.07 -4.20
CA THR A 123 -5.23 -11.34 -2.92
C THR A 123 -5.27 -9.83 -3.08
N VAL A 124 -4.57 -9.27 -4.06
CA VAL A 124 -4.52 -7.82 -4.30
C VAL A 124 -5.91 -7.22 -4.52
N PRO A 125 -6.78 -7.76 -5.41
CA PRO A 125 -8.13 -7.22 -5.57
C PRO A 125 -8.98 -7.35 -4.29
N GLU A 126 -8.84 -8.44 -3.55
CA GLU A 126 -9.60 -8.67 -2.32
C GLU A 126 -9.16 -7.73 -1.18
N ILE A 127 -7.86 -7.46 -1.06
CA ILE A 127 -7.33 -6.48 -0.10
C ILE A 127 -7.80 -5.07 -0.48
N ALA A 128 -7.77 -4.72 -1.77
CA ALA A 128 -8.28 -3.44 -2.25
C ALA A 128 -9.76 -3.27 -1.90
N ARG A 129 -10.59 -4.29 -2.16
CA ARG A 129 -12.01 -4.31 -1.79
C ARG A 129 -12.20 -4.14 -0.28
N ALA A 130 -11.44 -4.87 0.54
CA ALA A 130 -11.50 -4.77 1.99
C ALA A 130 -11.09 -3.38 2.50
N LEU A 131 -10.31 -2.62 1.75
CA LEU A 131 -9.91 -1.24 2.05
C LEU A 131 -10.84 -0.19 1.43
N GLY A 132 -11.86 -0.61 0.69
CA GLY A 132 -12.93 0.28 0.21
C GLY A 132 -12.88 0.58 -1.29
N ASP A 133 -12.09 -0.18 -2.06
CA ASP A 133 -12.21 -0.18 -3.53
C ASP A 133 -13.52 -0.87 -3.93
N ALA A 134 -14.45 -0.12 -4.48
CA ALA A 134 -15.76 -0.64 -4.89
C ALA A 134 -15.69 -1.45 -6.19
N ASP A 135 -14.66 -1.22 -7.01
CA ASP A 135 -14.46 -1.90 -8.30
C ASP A 135 -12.98 -2.34 -8.47
N PRO A 136 -12.48 -3.26 -7.62
CA PRO A 136 -11.10 -3.69 -7.68
C PRO A 136 -10.83 -4.45 -8.99
N GLN A 137 -9.81 -4.02 -9.70
CA GLN A 137 -9.45 -4.58 -11.00
C GLN A 137 -8.85 -5.99 -10.84
N PRO A 138 -9.37 -7.01 -11.52
CA PRO A 138 -8.78 -8.34 -11.50
C PRO A 138 -7.38 -8.30 -12.12
N LEU A 139 -6.49 -9.14 -11.62
CA LEU A 139 -5.13 -9.29 -12.13
C LEU A 139 -4.99 -10.62 -12.87
N THR A 140 -4.53 -10.54 -14.12
CA THR A 140 -4.10 -11.71 -14.90
C THR A 140 -2.69 -12.15 -14.50
N ASP A 141 -2.21 -13.26 -15.06
CA ASP A 141 -0.85 -13.75 -14.78
C ASP A 141 0.26 -12.82 -15.30
N CYS A 142 -0.05 -11.91 -16.21
CA CYS A 142 0.89 -10.94 -16.77
C CYS A 142 0.78 -9.54 -16.18
N ASP A 143 -0.14 -9.29 -15.25
CA ASP A 143 -0.30 -7.98 -14.63
C ASP A 143 0.64 -7.80 -13.43
N PHE A 144 1.89 -7.42 -13.68
CA PHE A 144 2.88 -7.13 -12.63
C PHE A 144 3.09 -5.63 -12.39
N ASP A 145 2.72 -4.78 -13.36
CA ASP A 145 2.94 -3.33 -13.32
C ASP A 145 1.75 -2.54 -12.72
N ARG A 146 0.68 -3.22 -12.32
CA ARG A 146 -0.50 -2.56 -11.74
C ARG A 146 -0.28 -2.18 -10.28
N MET A 147 -0.77 -0.99 -9.94
CA MET A 147 -0.73 -0.40 -8.61
C MET A 147 -2.11 0.14 -8.27
N THR A 148 -2.67 -0.25 -7.14
CA THR A 148 -3.87 0.38 -6.57
C THR A 148 -3.46 1.28 -5.42
N VAL A 149 -3.85 2.54 -5.48
CA VAL A 149 -3.59 3.55 -4.44
C VAL A 149 -4.92 3.93 -3.80
N ILE A 150 -5.04 3.72 -2.49
CA ILE A 150 -6.27 4.02 -1.73
C ILE A 150 -5.94 5.07 -0.67
N GLN A 151 -6.66 6.19 -0.70
CA GLN A 151 -6.61 7.20 0.34
C GLN A 151 -7.75 6.98 1.32
N LEU A 152 -7.40 6.68 2.57
CA LEU A 152 -8.33 6.49 3.68
C LEU A 152 -8.38 7.76 4.52
N GLY A 153 -9.55 8.36 4.62
CA GLY A 153 -9.80 9.60 5.38
C GLY A 153 -11.17 9.56 6.06
N ALA A 154 -11.66 10.72 6.49
CA ALA A 154 -12.96 10.86 7.16
C ALA A 154 -14.18 10.56 6.27
N GLY A 155 -14.00 10.55 4.94
CA GLY A 155 -15.05 10.25 3.97
C GLY A 155 -14.89 8.88 3.29
N ALA A 156 -15.61 8.69 2.19
CA ALA A 156 -15.43 7.50 1.35
C ALA A 156 -13.97 7.41 0.83
N PRO A 157 -13.38 6.22 0.78
CA PRO A 157 -12.05 6.03 0.24
C PRO A 157 -11.93 6.56 -1.20
N LYS A 158 -10.80 7.22 -1.51
CA LYS A 158 -10.47 7.60 -2.89
C LYS A 158 -9.51 6.58 -3.46
N VAL A 159 -9.86 6.02 -4.62
CA VAL A 159 -9.10 4.95 -5.26
C VAL A 159 -8.57 5.42 -6.61
N VAL A 160 -7.29 5.12 -6.86
CA VAL A 160 -6.63 5.35 -8.15
C VAL A 160 -5.95 4.06 -8.58
N HIS A 161 -6.28 3.60 -9.78
CA HIS A 161 -5.57 2.50 -10.44
C HIS A 161 -4.48 3.09 -11.35
N ALA A 162 -3.25 2.74 -11.08
CA ALA A 162 -2.06 3.26 -11.76
C ALA A 162 -1.17 2.11 -12.26
N ARG A 163 -0.07 2.46 -12.91
CA ARG A 163 0.98 1.54 -13.32
C ARG A 163 2.33 2.07 -12.87
N TYR A 164 3.30 1.18 -12.65
CA TYR A 164 4.65 1.53 -12.25
C TYR A 164 5.70 0.62 -12.92
N GLY A 165 6.90 1.14 -13.07
CA GLY A 165 7.99 0.42 -13.70
C GLY A 165 7.77 0.17 -15.20
N ALA A 166 8.47 -0.80 -15.73
CA ALA A 166 8.30 -1.18 -17.15
C ALA A 166 6.92 -1.80 -17.38
N PRO A 167 6.26 -1.51 -18.52
CA PRO A 167 5.03 -2.19 -18.90
C PRO A 167 5.24 -3.70 -18.94
N THR A 168 4.27 -4.46 -18.43
CA THR A 168 4.28 -5.92 -18.61
C THR A 168 3.94 -6.26 -20.06
N SER A 169 4.67 -7.23 -20.64
CA SER A 169 4.30 -7.80 -21.93
C SER A 169 2.94 -8.49 -21.81
N ALA A 170 2.14 -8.40 -22.86
CA ALA A 170 0.89 -9.15 -22.94
C ALA A 170 1.15 -10.66 -22.75
N CYS A 171 0.24 -11.34 -22.05
CA CYS A 171 0.20 -12.80 -22.03
C CYS A 171 -0.13 -13.38 -23.40
#